data_b4bf05d8eff7dee99ec7c25a04a5a0dd
#
_entry.id   b4bf05d8eff7dee99ec7c25a04a5a0dd
#
_cell.length_a   1.000
_cell.length_b   1.000
_cell.length_c   1.000
_cell.angle_alpha   90.00
_cell.angle_beta   90.00
_cell.angle_gamma   90.00
#
_symmetry.space_group_name_H-M   'P 1'
#
loop_
_entity.id
_entity.type
_entity.pdbx_description
1 polymer ?
#
loop_
_entity_poly.entity_id
_entity_poly.type
_entity_poly.pdbx_seq_one_letter_code
_entity_poly.pdbx_strand_id
1 'polypeptide(L)'
;IEGLGKIHAKTVRGRVFVALHMHAGDGNVHTNIPVNSDDYEMLQTAHKAVARIMNIARSLNGVISGEHGIGITKLEFLSDEEMQPFWDYKAKVDPHGRFNRRKLMKGSDLRHAYTPSFELLGAESLIMEQSDLGKITESVKDCLRCGKCKPVCSTHVPRANLLYSPRNKILGVGLLTEAFLYEEQTRRGVSLKHFDELNDVADHCTVCHRCVKPCPVNIDFGDVTVAIRNLLRKAGKRHFNPAVSAGLAFLNAKDPRAINLMRKGVVQAGFKMQTMGYDLAKKLRLGADSLKNAPKTTVGKPSVKEQVIHFVNRPLPRHVPLQTARAMLGIEGDKHIPIIRNPELPEDTEAVFYFPGCGSERLFSQVGLATQAMLWHVGVQTVLPPGYLCCGYPQNAHGDADKADKMVTDNRVLFHRMANTLNYLDIKTVVVSCGTCYDALAEYRFEEIFPGCRIIDIHEFLLEKGVKLQGIQGTQYLYHDPCHTPIKTMNPTKLAGELLGKDVVLSDRCCGESGMFATKRPDIASQVKFRKQEEIEKNLAQLPPAEQVKIITTCPACMQGLSRYEEDNNIKADYIVIEMARGILGETWQDDFVQKAKNGGVEQVLL
;
A
#
# COMPACT_ATOMS: atom_id res chain seq x y z
N ILE A 1 -22.51 -2.58 32.41
CA ILE A 1 -22.60 -3.22 31.09
C ILE A 1 -21.19 -3.47 30.53
N GLU A 2 -20.26 -2.52 30.58
CA GLU A 2 -18.89 -2.67 30.07
C GLU A 2 -18.10 -3.80 30.77
N GLY A 3 -18.22 -3.91 32.11
CA GLY A 3 -17.59 -4.98 32.88
C GLY A 3 -18.14 -6.37 32.52
N LEU A 4 -19.45 -6.48 32.28
CA LEU A 4 -20.07 -7.72 31.80
C LEU A 4 -19.61 -8.08 30.38
N GLY A 5 -19.45 -7.09 29.51
CA GLY A 5 -18.90 -7.28 28.16
C GLY A 5 -17.47 -7.80 28.19
N LYS A 6 -16.61 -7.31 29.08
CA LYS A 6 -15.23 -7.80 29.27
C LYS A 6 -15.21 -9.24 29.78
N ILE A 7 -16.05 -9.57 30.77
CA ILE A 7 -16.17 -10.96 31.30
C ILE A 7 -16.68 -11.90 30.21
N HIS A 8 -17.71 -11.51 29.46
CA HIS A 8 -18.23 -12.30 28.36
C HIS A 8 -17.17 -12.55 27.28
N ALA A 9 -16.46 -11.51 26.86
CA ALA A 9 -15.39 -11.62 25.86
C ALA A 9 -14.27 -12.55 26.35
N LYS A 10 -13.85 -12.43 27.61
CA LYS A 10 -12.84 -13.32 28.22
C LYS A 10 -13.32 -14.77 28.26
N THR A 11 -14.57 -15.03 28.66
CA THR A 11 -15.15 -16.37 28.73
C THR A 11 -15.27 -16.99 27.34
N VAL A 12 -15.70 -16.22 26.34
CA VAL A 12 -15.82 -16.72 24.95
C VAL A 12 -14.44 -17.03 24.37
N ARG A 13 -13.43 -16.18 24.61
CA ARG A 13 -12.05 -16.41 24.14
C ARG A 13 -11.37 -17.61 24.81
N GLY A 14 -11.69 -17.94 26.05
CA GLY A 14 -11.12 -19.06 26.77
C GLY A 14 -11.75 -20.43 26.45
N ARG A 15 -12.75 -20.50 25.58
CA ARG A 15 -13.41 -21.77 25.23
C ARG A 15 -12.58 -22.56 24.23
N VAL A 16 -12.37 -23.85 24.53
CA VAL A 16 -11.80 -24.81 23.59
C VAL A 16 -12.94 -25.39 22.75
N PHE A 17 -12.86 -25.21 21.44
CA PHE A 17 -13.81 -25.76 20.47
C PHE A 17 -13.19 -26.90 19.70
N VAL A 18 -13.98 -27.91 19.37
CA VAL A 18 -13.59 -28.95 18.41
C VAL A 18 -14.44 -28.77 17.16
N ALA A 19 -13.82 -28.26 16.10
CA ALA A 19 -14.42 -28.17 14.79
C ALA A 19 -14.08 -29.43 13.98
N LEU A 20 -15.08 -29.98 13.31
CA LEU A 20 -14.93 -31.18 12.50
C LEU A 20 -15.14 -30.85 11.03
N HIS A 21 -14.29 -31.38 10.17
CA HIS A 21 -14.60 -31.60 8.76
C HIS A 21 -14.12 -33.00 8.37
N MET A 22 -14.69 -33.58 7.37
CA MET A 22 -14.43 -34.97 7.07
C MET A 22 -14.53 -35.29 5.57
N HIS A 23 -13.80 -36.30 5.17
CA HIS A 23 -14.04 -37.02 3.93
C HIS A 23 -14.99 -38.17 4.25
N ALA A 24 -16.31 -37.92 4.24
CA ALA A 24 -17.31 -38.82 4.77
C ALA A 24 -17.31 -40.19 4.06
N GLY A 25 -16.96 -40.26 2.79
CA GLY A 25 -16.86 -41.50 2.03
C GLY A 25 -15.74 -42.42 2.51
N ASP A 26 -14.66 -41.84 3.05
CA ASP A 26 -13.46 -42.59 3.48
C ASP A 26 -13.42 -42.78 5.00
N GLY A 27 -14.36 -42.19 5.73
CA GLY A 27 -14.37 -42.17 7.19
C GLY A 27 -13.22 -41.37 7.81
N ASN A 28 -12.53 -40.51 7.04
CA ASN A 28 -11.44 -39.66 7.53
C ASN A 28 -12.00 -38.39 8.15
N VAL A 29 -11.74 -38.20 9.45
CA VAL A 29 -12.24 -37.06 10.22
C VAL A 29 -11.08 -36.15 10.61
N HIS A 30 -11.18 -34.88 10.23
CA HIS A 30 -10.25 -33.85 10.67
C HIS A 30 -10.83 -33.11 11.87
N THR A 31 -10.11 -33.15 12.96
CA THR A 31 -10.45 -32.41 14.18
C THR A 31 -9.56 -31.17 14.27
N ASN A 32 -10.14 -29.98 14.24
CA ASN A 32 -9.44 -28.72 14.42
C ASN A 32 -9.80 -28.13 15.77
N ILE A 33 -8.80 -27.94 16.62
CA ILE A 33 -8.93 -27.40 17.97
C ILE A 33 -8.16 -26.08 18.02
N PRO A 34 -8.81 -24.93 17.72
CA PRO A 34 -8.16 -23.63 17.83
C PRO A 34 -7.90 -23.31 19.30
N VAL A 35 -6.67 -22.88 19.61
CA VAL A 35 -6.23 -22.48 20.95
C VAL A 35 -5.36 -21.23 20.86
N ASN A 36 -5.38 -20.41 21.91
CA ASN A 36 -4.38 -19.36 22.10
C ASN A 36 -3.10 -20.00 22.62
N SER A 37 -2.00 -19.85 21.92
CA SER A 37 -0.71 -20.47 22.28
C SER A 37 -0.07 -19.85 23.54
N ASP A 38 -0.55 -18.72 24.01
CA ASP A 38 -0.19 -18.02 25.24
C ASP A 38 -1.10 -18.36 26.43
N ASP A 39 -2.18 -19.10 26.22
CA ASP A 39 -3.08 -19.59 27.29
C ASP A 39 -2.74 -21.03 27.63
N TYR A 40 -1.95 -21.22 28.70
CA TYR A 40 -1.50 -22.53 29.12
C TYR A 40 -2.65 -23.46 29.54
N GLU A 41 -3.68 -22.93 30.20
CA GLU A 41 -4.85 -23.73 30.61
C GLU A 41 -5.65 -24.21 29.39
N MET A 42 -5.80 -23.33 28.39
CA MET A 42 -6.45 -23.66 27.14
C MET A 42 -5.67 -24.71 26.35
N LEU A 43 -4.33 -24.61 26.31
CA LEU A 43 -3.44 -25.62 25.73
C LEU A 43 -3.59 -26.97 26.41
N GLN A 44 -3.58 -27.01 27.75
CA GLN A 44 -3.75 -28.25 28.50
C GLN A 44 -5.14 -28.88 28.28
N THR A 45 -6.17 -28.06 28.17
CA THR A 45 -7.53 -28.53 27.89
C THR A 45 -7.61 -29.11 26.46
N ALA A 46 -6.98 -28.49 25.51
CA ALA A 46 -6.88 -29.00 24.13
C ALA A 46 -6.12 -30.34 24.08
N HIS A 47 -5.00 -30.47 24.79
CA HIS A 47 -4.26 -31.73 24.89
C HIS A 47 -5.12 -32.87 25.46
N LYS A 48 -5.88 -32.61 26.52
CA LYS A 48 -6.82 -33.60 27.08
C LYS A 48 -7.89 -34.00 26.06
N ALA A 49 -8.41 -33.04 25.31
CA ALA A 49 -9.38 -33.31 24.22
C ALA A 49 -8.75 -34.17 23.12
N VAL A 50 -7.53 -33.85 22.68
CA VAL A 50 -6.79 -34.64 21.68
C VAL A 50 -6.57 -36.06 22.17
N ALA A 51 -6.07 -36.24 23.40
CA ALA A 51 -5.85 -37.55 23.96
C ALA A 51 -7.15 -38.39 23.98
N ARG A 52 -8.28 -37.78 24.36
CA ARG A 52 -9.58 -38.46 24.36
C ARG A 52 -10.00 -38.87 22.94
N ILE A 53 -9.84 -37.98 21.95
CA ILE A 53 -10.16 -38.25 20.53
C ILE A 53 -9.30 -39.43 20.02
N MET A 54 -7.99 -39.41 20.27
CA MET A 54 -7.08 -40.48 19.82
C MET A 54 -7.41 -41.82 20.46
N ASN A 55 -7.72 -41.84 21.76
CA ASN A 55 -8.12 -43.05 22.44
C ASN A 55 -9.45 -43.61 21.89
N ILE A 56 -10.43 -42.77 21.60
CA ILE A 56 -11.68 -43.18 20.96
C ILE A 56 -11.41 -43.77 19.57
N ALA A 57 -10.59 -43.10 18.74
CA ALA A 57 -10.24 -43.60 17.43
C ALA A 57 -9.62 -45.01 17.49
N ARG A 58 -8.68 -45.22 18.42
CA ARG A 58 -8.06 -46.54 18.65
C ARG A 58 -9.05 -47.59 19.16
N SER A 59 -9.93 -47.22 20.07
CA SER A 59 -10.95 -48.16 20.59
C SER A 59 -11.94 -48.63 19.54
N LEU A 60 -12.08 -47.87 18.47
CA LEU A 60 -12.91 -48.18 17.27
C LEU A 60 -12.10 -48.85 16.16
N ASN A 61 -10.87 -49.29 16.43
CA ASN A 61 -9.92 -49.84 15.45
C ASN A 61 -9.58 -48.84 14.30
N GLY A 62 -9.73 -47.54 14.54
CA GLY A 62 -9.33 -46.49 13.63
C GLY A 62 -7.86 -46.12 13.73
N VAL A 63 -7.32 -45.53 12.66
CA VAL A 63 -5.96 -44.98 12.66
C VAL A 63 -5.96 -43.54 13.18
N ILE A 64 -4.91 -43.15 13.93
CA ILE A 64 -4.81 -41.80 14.51
C ILE A 64 -4.36 -40.74 13.49
N SER A 65 -3.99 -41.13 12.28
CA SER A 65 -3.67 -40.22 11.19
C SER A 65 -3.97 -40.86 9.85
N GLY A 66 -5.01 -40.37 9.18
CA GLY A 66 -5.40 -40.86 7.87
C GLY A 66 -4.51 -40.32 6.74
N GLU A 67 -4.20 -39.02 6.71
CA GLU A 67 -3.47 -38.39 5.59
C GLU A 67 -2.35 -37.43 5.98
N HIS A 68 -2.44 -36.75 7.14
CA HIS A 68 -1.49 -35.68 7.51
C HIS A 68 -0.20 -36.18 8.17
N GLY A 69 -0.06 -37.48 8.38
CA GLY A 69 1.09 -38.10 9.05
C GLY A 69 1.05 -37.92 10.58
N ILE A 70 2.01 -38.52 11.25
CA ILE A 70 2.06 -38.55 12.71
C ILE A 70 2.60 -37.23 13.28
N GLY A 71 3.68 -36.71 12.73
CA GLY A 71 4.36 -35.56 13.29
C GLY A 71 4.76 -35.79 14.74
N ILE A 72 5.15 -34.73 15.46
CA ILE A 72 5.49 -34.82 16.89
C ILE A 72 4.27 -34.85 17.79
N THR A 73 3.16 -34.29 17.36
CA THR A 73 1.94 -34.15 18.19
C THR A 73 1.13 -35.42 18.36
N LYS A 74 1.35 -36.43 17.53
CA LYS A 74 0.64 -37.73 17.60
C LYS A 74 1.54 -38.90 18.04
N LEU A 75 2.85 -38.64 18.16
CA LEU A 75 3.84 -39.68 18.48
C LEU A 75 3.54 -40.36 19.80
N GLU A 76 3.08 -39.63 20.81
CA GLU A 76 2.75 -40.16 22.16
C GLU A 76 1.60 -41.17 22.14
N PHE A 77 0.80 -41.24 21.08
CA PHE A 77 -0.32 -42.17 20.92
C PHE A 77 0.06 -43.44 20.15
N LEU A 78 1.32 -43.57 19.73
CA LEU A 78 1.84 -44.77 19.09
C LEU A 78 2.70 -45.57 20.06
N SER A 79 2.63 -46.90 19.96
CA SER A 79 3.51 -47.79 20.73
C SER A 79 4.91 -47.85 20.09
N ASP A 80 5.90 -48.29 20.89
CA ASP A 80 7.26 -48.53 20.42
C ASP A 80 7.25 -49.58 19.28
N GLU A 81 6.37 -50.60 19.39
CA GLU A 81 6.24 -51.65 18.34
C GLU A 81 5.74 -51.08 17.01
N GLU A 82 4.77 -50.16 17.05
CA GLU A 82 4.27 -49.48 15.86
C GLU A 82 5.34 -48.60 15.20
N MET A 83 6.24 -48.02 16.00
CA MET A 83 7.30 -47.14 15.53
C MET A 83 8.59 -47.84 15.15
N GLN A 84 8.83 -49.07 15.62
CA GLN A 84 10.07 -49.80 15.38
C GLN A 84 10.45 -49.93 13.88
N PRO A 85 9.53 -50.28 12.96
CA PRO A 85 9.85 -50.35 11.57
C PRO A 85 10.37 -49.04 10.97
N PHE A 86 9.83 -47.89 11.44
CA PHE A 86 10.32 -46.59 11.03
C PHE A 86 11.72 -46.30 11.59
N TRP A 87 11.97 -46.61 12.83
CA TRP A 87 13.30 -46.43 13.47
C TRP A 87 14.37 -47.26 12.77
N ASP A 88 14.07 -48.51 12.45
CA ASP A 88 14.98 -49.42 11.74
C ASP A 88 15.28 -48.89 10.33
N TYR A 89 14.25 -48.44 9.61
CA TYR A 89 14.43 -47.83 8.28
C TYR A 89 15.26 -46.54 8.37
N LYS A 90 14.95 -45.67 9.34
CA LYS A 90 15.72 -44.44 9.54
C LYS A 90 17.19 -44.73 9.88
N ALA A 91 17.46 -45.68 10.77
CA ALA A 91 18.83 -46.08 11.08
C ALA A 91 19.59 -46.58 9.86
N LYS A 92 18.91 -47.28 8.94
CA LYS A 92 19.50 -47.77 7.67
C LYS A 92 19.82 -46.65 6.68
N VAL A 93 18.88 -45.66 6.50
CA VAL A 93 19.02 -44.62 5.45
C VAL A 93 19.70 -43.35 5.95
N ASP A 94 19.68 -43.12 7.24
CA ASP A 94 20.27 -41.94 7.89
C ASP A 94 21.02 -42.32 9.19
N PRO A 95 22.07 -43.16 9.09
CA PRO A 95 22.77 -43.69 10.25
C PRO A 95 23.41 -42.58 11.14
N HIS A 96 23.64 -41.41 10.57
CA HIS A 96 24.20 -40.25 11.29
C HIS A 96 23.15 -39.27 11.81
N GLY A 97 21.86 -39.54 11.61
CA GLY A 97 20.76 -38.68 12.05
C GLY A 97 20.82 -37.25 11.51
N ARG A 98 21.24 -37.07 10.24
CA ARG A 98 21.41 -35.76 9.61
C ARG A 98 20.09 -35.11 9.18
N PHE A 99 19.09 -35.92 8.80
CA PHE A 99 17.80 -35.46 8.31
C PHE A 99 16.75 -35.46 9.41
N ASN A 100 15.98 -34.40 9.57
CA ASN A 100 14.92 -34.28 10.57
C ASN A 100 15.35 -34.79 11.95
N ARG A 101 16.46 -34.30 12.41
CA ARG A 101 17.11 -34.75 13.65
C ARG A 101 16.12 -34.78 14.81
N ARG A 102 16.06 -35.90 15.52
CA ARG A 102 15.16 -36.17 16.65
C ARG A 102 13.66 -36.21 16.34
N LYS A 103 13.19 -35.90 15.12
CA LYS A 103 11.75 -36.02 14.80
C LYS A 103 11.34 -37.47 14.69
N LEU A 104 10.21 -37.82 15.27
CA LEU A 104 9.65 -39.17 15.34
C LEU A 104 10.58 -40.21 16.03
N MET A 105 11.58 -39.76 16.79
CA MET A 105 12.48 -40.62 17.53
C MET A 105 12.03 -40.71 18.98
N LYS A 106 12.38 -41.81 19.64
CA LYS A 106 12.11 -42.02 21.08
C LYS A 106 12.67 -40.85 21.88
N GLY A 107 11.84 -40.29 22.79
CA GLY A 107 12.21 -39.13 23.59
C GLY A 107 12.11 -37.77 22.85
N SER A 108 11.42 -37.71 21.72
CA SER A 108 11.09 -36.44 21.05
C SER A 108 10.24 -35.54 21.97
N ASP A 109 10.61 -34.28 22.05
CA ASP A 109 10.01 -33.31 22.99
C ASP A 109 8.94 -32.46 22.29
N LEU A 110 7.73 -32.44 22.85
CA LEU A 110 6.59 -31.65 22.36
C LEU A 110 6.71 -30.14 22.66
N ARG A 111 7.59 -29.74 23.59
CA ARG A 111 7.74 -28.34 24.01
C ARG A 111 8.03 -27.38 22.83
N HIS A 112 8.60 -27.89 21.75
CA HIS A 112 8.87 -27.13 20.52
C HIS A 112 7.88 -27.39 19.39
N ALA A 113 6.78 -28.10 19.65
CA ALA A 113 5.76 -28.42 18.65
C ALA A 113 4.89 -27.21 18.28
N TYR A 114 4.86 -26.22 19.14
CA TYR A 114 4.03 -25.02 18.99
C TYR A 114 4.92 -23.79 18.72
N THR A 115 4.44 -22.93 17.84
CA THR A 115 5.04 -21.59 17.68
C THR A 115 4.49 -20.71 18.79
N PRO A 116 5.34 -20.04 19.58
CA PRO A 116 4.88 -19.10 20.59
C PRO A 116 3.95 -18.04 20.00
N SER A 117 3.01 -17.56 20.81
CA SER A 117 2.18 -16.41 20.49
C SER A 117 3.04 -15.13 20.49
N PHE A 118 2.73 -14.18 19.63
CA PHE A 118 3.32 -12.84 19.71
C PHE A 118 2.91 -12.11 21.00
N GLU A 119 1.82 -12.51 21.63
CA GLU A 119 1.34 -11.94 22.90
C GLU A 119 2.25 -12.30 24.07
N LEU A 120 2.83 -13.51 24.10
CA LEU A 120 3.87 -13.87 25.09
C LEU A 120 5.09 -12.96 24.98
N LEU A 121 5.51 -12.60 23.75
CA LEU A 121 6.59 -11.64 23.54
C LEU A 121 6.23 -10.25 24.10
N GLY A 122 4.97 -9.82 23.94
CA GLY A 122 4.46 -8.58 24.52
C GLY A 122 4.46 -8.61 26.06
N ALA A 123 4.02 -9.71 26.68
CA ALA A 123 3.93 -9.87 28.13
C ALA A 123 5.31 -10.03 28.81
N GLU A 124 6.25 -10.74 28.18
CA GLU A 124 7.62 -10.90 28.68
C GLU A 124 8.45 -9.62 28.57
N SER A 125 8.06 -8.69 27.71
CA SER A 125 8.77 -7.46 27.48
C SER A 125 8.16 -6.25 28.18
N LEU A 126 7.90 -6.33 29.50
CA LEU A 126 7.52 -5.14 30.32
C LEU A 126 8.47 -3.95 30.08
N ILE A 127 9.74 -4.22 29.76
CA ILE A 127 10.74 -3.22 29.38
C ILE A 127 10.44 -2.62 27.99
N MET A 128 9.68 -3.34 27.15
CA MET A 128 9.38 -2.94 25.77
C MET A 128 7.92 -2.49 25.57
N GLU A 129 7.08 -2.56 26.59
CA GLU A 129 5.65 -2.17 26.49
C GLU A 129 5.42 -0.77 25.93
N GLN A 130 6.33 0.16 26.20
CA GLN A 130 6.27 1.52 25.68
C GLN A 130 7.16 1.73 24.44
N SER A 131 7.82 0.69 23.96
CA SER A 131 8.70 0.78 22.80
C SER A 131 7.91 0.67 21.48
N ASP A 132 8.50 1.21 20.41
CA ASP A 132 7.96 1.05 19.05
C ASP A 132 7.95 -0.43 18.60
N LEU A 133 8.81 -1.27 19.16
CA LEU A 133 8.84 -2.71 18.90
C LEU A 133 7.64 -3.43 19.53
N GLY A 134 7.26 -3.05 20.76
CA GLY A 134 6.06 -3.54 21.42
C GLY A 134 4.79 -3.23 20.63
N LYS A 135 4.67 -2.01 20.11
CA LYS A 135 3.54 -1.61 19.24
C LYS A 135 3.47 -2.44 17.95
N ILE A 136 4.63 -2.77 17.35
CA ILE A 136 4.70 -3.63 16.16
C ILE A 136 4.20 -5.04 16.52
N THR A 137 4.64 -5.60 17.65
CA THR A 137 4.23 -6.92 18.12
C THR A 137 2.73 -6.96 18.37
N GLU A 138 2.19 -5.96 19.06
CA GLU A 138 0.76 -5.83 19.36
C GLU A 138 -0.09 -5.83 18.07
N SER A 139 0.38 -5.14 17.02
CA SER A 139 -0.35 -5.04 15.76
C SER A 139 -0.42 -6.34 14.95
N VAL A 140 0.39 -7.35 15.27
CA VAL A 140 0.46 -8.62 14.51
C VAL A 140 0.14 -9.86 15.33
N LYS A 141 -0.03 -9.74 16.65
CA LYS A 141 -0.20 -10.86 17.58
C LYS A 141 -1.35 -11.81 17.21
N ASP A 142 -2.47 -11.27 16.72
CA ASP A 142 -3.67 -12.04 16.38
C ASP A 142 -3.58 -12.79 15.04
N CYS A 143 -2.42 -12.80 14.38
CA CYS A 143 -2.25 -13.40 13.05
C CYS A 143 -2.53 -14.92 13.07
N LEU A 144 -3.60 -15.35 12.42
CA LEU A 144 -3.98 -16.76 12.30
C LEU A 144 -3.08 -17.56 11.34
N ARG A 145 -2.10 -16.95 10.69
CA ARG A 145 -1.18 -17.58 9.73
C ARG A 145 -1.88 -18.26 8.53
N CYS A 146 -3.14 -17.95 8.28
CA CYS A 146 -3.98 -18.57 7.26
C CYS A 146 -3.53 -18.32 5.81
N GLY A 147 -2.77 -17.25 5.55
CA GLY A 147 -2.22 -16.94 4.23
C GLY A 147 -3.19 -16.29 3.25
N LYS A 148 -4.42 -15.95 3.60
CA LYS A 148 -5.40 -15.28 2.73
C LYS A 148 -4.90 -13.95 2.15
N CYS A 149 -3.94 -13.30 2.82
CA CYS A 149 -3.29 -12.06 2.36
C CYS A 149 -2.28 -12.26 1.22
N LYS A 150 -1.86 -13.51 0.91
CA LYS A 150 -0.83 -13.78 -0.11
C LYS A 150 -1.25 -13.40 -1.53
N PRO A 151 -2.45 -13.80 -2.03
CA PRO A 151 -2.85 -13.53 -3.42
C PRO A 151 -2.96 -12.06 -3.75
N VAL A 152 -3.37 -11.22 -2.78
CA VAL A 152 -3.61 -9.79 -2.98
C VAL A 152 -2.35 -8.93 -2.84
N CYS A 153 -1.24 -9.50 -2.37
CA CYS A 153 0.00 -8.76 -2.17
C CYS A 153 0.71 -8.46 -3.49
N SER A 154 0.89 -7.19 -3.79
CA SER A 154 1.53 -6.73 -5.03
C SER A 154 2.99 -7.16 -5.14
N THR A 155 3.73 -7.15 -4.02
CA THR A 155 5.17 -7.46 -3.98
C THR A 155 5.46 -8.94 -3.77
N HIS A 156 4.45 -9.77 -3.46
CA HIS A 156 4.65 -11.20 -3.26
C HIS A 156 4.60 -11.95 -4.59
N VAL A 157 5.75 -12.40 -5.05
CA VAL A 157 5.89 -13.26 -6.24
C VAL A 157 6.55 -14.57 -5.78
N PRO A 158 5.81 -15.70 -5.70
CA PRO A 158 6.29 -16.93 -5.06
C PRO A 158 7.66 -17.42 -5.52
N ARG A 159 7.95 -17.30 -6.82
CA ARG A 159 9.24 -17.74 -7.38
C ARG A 159 10.42 -16.82 -7.05
N ALA A 160 10.17 -15.54 -6.83
CA ALA A 160 11.22 -14.55 -6.60
C ALA A 160 11.42 -14.23 -5.12
N ASN A 161 10.34 -14.26 -4.33
CA ASN A 161 10.38 -13.80 -2.94
C ASN A 161 9.36 -14.52 -2.04
N LEU A 162 9.37 -15.84 -2.04
CA LEU A 162 8.46 -16.66 -1.23
C LEU A 162 8.37 -16.19 0.23
N LEU A 163 9.46 -15.70 0.80
CA LEU A 163 9.56 -15.23 2.18
C LEU A 163 8.75 -13.94 2.44
N TYR A 164 8.47 -13.13 1.43
CA TYR A 164 7.91 -11.79 1.62
C TYR A 164 6.42 -11.65 1.32
N SER A 165 5.65 -12.73 1.44
CA SER A 165 4.19 -12.59 1.56
C SER A 165 3.83 -11.88 2.89
N PRO A 166 2.68 -11.18 3.00
CA PRO A 166 2.32 -10.51 4.26
C PRO A 166 2.35 -11.46 5.46
N ARG A 167 1.79 -12.66 5.34
CA ARG A 167 1.88 -13.70 6.37
C ARG A 167 3.32 -14.04 6.79
N ASN A 168 4.20 -14.24 5.81
CA ASN A 168 5.58 -14.62 6.11
C ASN A 168 6.38 -13.44 6.67
N LYS A 169 6.07 -12.21 6.25
CA LYS A 169 6.64 -10.99 6.85
C LYS A 169 6.25 -10.86 8.32
N ILE A 170 4.99 -11.16 8.68
CA ILE A 170 4.54 -11.19 10.09
C ILE A 170 5.36 -12.21 10.89
N LEU A 171 5.55 -13.42 10.37
CA LEU A 171 6.38 -14.42 11.01
C LEU A 171 7.84 -13.95 11.15
N GLY A 172 8.39 -13.33 10.10
CA GLY A 172 9.74 -12.77 10.11
C GLY A 172 9.89 -11.65 11.15
N VAL A 173 8.91 -10.77 11.28
CA VAL A 173 8.87 -9.71 12.30
C VAL A 173 8.88 -10.33 13.71
N GLY A 174 8.06 -11.35 13.97
CA GLY A 174 8.05 -12.03 15.25
C GLY A 174 9.40 -12.64 15.60
N LEU A 175 10.01 -13.39 14.67
CA LEU A 175 11.34 -13.97 14.88
C LEU A 175 12.43 -12.93 15.13
N LEU A 176 12.38 -11.80 14.41
CA LEU A 176 13.33 -10.70 14.63
C LEU A 176 13.10 -10.01 15.97
N THR A 177 11.86 -9.87 16.39
CA THR A 177 11.52 -9.34 17.72
C THR A 177 12.07 -10.25 18.83
N GLU A 178 11.91 -11.56 18.71
CA GLU A 178 12.51 -12.53 19.66
C GLU A 178 14.04 -12.41 19.69
N ALA A 179 14.66 -12.27 18.52
CA ALA A 179 16.12 -12.12 18.43
C ALA A 179 16.61 -10.83 19.10
N PHE A 180 15.91 -9.71 18.91
CA PHE A 180 16.22 -8.45 19.60
C PHE A 180 16.09 -8.57 21.13
N LEU A 181 15.00 -9.18 21.60
CA LEU A 181 14.79 -9.41 23.04
C LEU A 181 15.89 -10.27 23.64
N TYR A 182 16.26 -11.36 22.97
CA TYR A 182 17.33 -12.24 23.43
C TYR A 182 18.70 -11.52 23.50
N GLU A 183 19.02 -10.73 22.50
CA GLU A 183 20.27 -9.97 22.42
C GLU A 183 20.33 -8.89 23.51
N GLU A 184 19.24 -8.19 23.78
CA GLU A 184 19.11 -7.23 24.89
C GLU A 184 19.28 -7.90 26.26
N GLN A 185 18.61 -9.03 26.50
CA GLN A 185 18.72 -9.78 27.74
C GLN A 185 20.14 -10.29 27.99
N THR A 186 20.85 -10.70 26.95
CA THR A 186 22.22 -11.22 27.07
C THR A 186 23.27 -10.13 27.10
N ARG A 187 22.91 -8.84 26.99
CA ARG A 187 23.80 -7.68 26.97
C ARG A 187 24.88 -7.74 25.88
N ARG A 188 24.65 -8.47 24.81
CA ARG A 188 25.57 -8.58 23.66
C ARG A 188 25.40 -7.47 22.64
N GLY A 189 24.37 -6.64 22.80
CA GLY A 189 23.93 -5.67 21.82
C GLY A 189 23.24 -6.31 20.61
N VAL A 190 22.41 -5.52 19.92
CA VAL A 190 21.63 -6.00 18.78
C VAL A 190 22.49 -6.13 17.53
N SER A 191 22.46 -7.29 16.88
CA SER A 191 23.20 -7.57 15.67
C SER A 191 22.79 -6.64 14.51
N LEU A 192 23.77 -6.08 13.80
CA LEU A 192 23.53 -5.29 12.59
C LEU A 192 22.75 -6.08 11.52
N LYS A 193 22.96 -7.39 11.47
CA LYS A 193 22.28 -8.28 10.52
C LYS A 193 20.77 -8.27 10.71
N HIS A 194 20.28 -8.26 11.94
CA HIS A 194 18.84 -8.21 12.21
C HIS A 194 18.20 -6.91 11.75
N PHE A 195 18.92 -5.79 11.84
CA PHE A 195 18.44 -4.52 11.27
C PHE A 195 18.38 -4.55 9.74
N ASP A 196 19.32 -5.22 9.07
CA ASP A 196 19.31 -5.38 7.61
C ASP A 196 18.15 -6.27 7.17
N GLU A 197 17.89 -7.37 7.87
CA GLU A 197 16.75 -8.25 7.61
C GLU A 197 15.41 -7.53 7.82
N LEU A 198 15.29 -6.72 8.87
CA LEU A 198 14.10 -5.91 9.13
C LEU A 198 13.90 -4.82 8.06
N ASN A 199 14.99 -4.21 7.57
CA ASN A 199 14.95 -3.31 6.41
C ASN A 199 14.43 -4.02 5.17
N ASP A 200 14.88 -5.24 4.88
CA ASP A 200 14.45 -6.00 3.71
C ASP A 200 12.95 -6.36 3.79
N VAL A 201 12.47 -6.78 4.95
CA VAL A 201 11.03 -6.98 5.22
C VAL A 201 10.24 -5.71 4.92
N ALA A 202 10.70 -4.57 5.43
CA ALA A 202 10.04 -3.28 5.26
C ALA A 202 10.09 -2.77 3.81
N ASP A 203 11.15 -3.11 3.06
CA ASP A 203 11.31 -2.70 1.66
C ASP A 203 10.44 -3.52 0.70
N HIS A 204 10.01 -4.73 1.09
CA HIS A 204 9.08 -5.55 0.31
C HIS A 204 7.60 -5.18 0.54
N CYS A 205 7.30 -3.95 0.91
CA CYS A 205 5.93 -3.47 1.08
C CYS A 205 5.73 -2.12 0.40
N THR A 206 4.67 -2.01 -0.39
CA THR A 206 4.25 -0.77 -1.06
C THR A 206 3.28 0.07 -0.23
N VAL A 207 2.95 -0.36 0.99
CA VAL A 207 1.96 0.30 1.85
C VAL A 207 0.63 0.52 1.10
N CYS A 208 0.14 -0.53 0.47
CA CYS A 208 -1.08 -0.49 -0.35
C CYS A 208 -2.34 -0.95 0.38
N HIS A 209 -2.23 -1.38 1.62
CA HIS A 209 -3.31 -1.83 2.52
C HIS A 209 -4.23 -2.95 1.99
N ARG A 210 -3.99 -3.50 0.81
CA ARG A 210 -4.84 -4.56 0.21
C ARG A 210 -4.89 -5.85 1.02
N CYS A 211 -3.91 -6.10 1.88
CA CYS A 211 -3.87 -7.31 2.72
C CYS A 211 -4.90 -7.32 3.85
N VAL A 212 -5.49 -6.18 4.21
CA VAL A 212 -6.54 -6.06 5.24
C VAL A 212 -7.82 -6.76 4.79
N LYS A 213 -8.28 -6.49 3.56
CA LYS A 213 -9.58 -6.95 3.06
C LYS A 213 -9.81 -8.47 3.21
N PRO A 214 -8.85 -9.35 2.87
CA PRO A 214 -9.01 -10.79 3.07
C PRO A 214 -8.62 -11.28 4.47
N CYS A 215 -8.11 -10.40 5.35
CA CYS A 215 -7.64 -10.79 6.68
C CYS A 215 -8.81 -10.97 7.65
N PRO A 216 -9.03 -12.16 8.23
CA PRO A 216 -10.16 -12.40 9.14
C PRO A 216 -10.02 -11.69 10.50
N VAL A 217 -8.84 -11.18 10.82
CA VAL A 217 -8.51 -10.45 12.07
C VAL A 217 -8.02 -9.02 11.78
N ASN A 218 -8.29 -8.49 10.58
CA ASN A 218 -8.05 -7.11 10.16
C ASN A 218 -6.61 -6.58 10.33
N ILE A 219 -5.59 -7.44 10.23
CA ILE A 219 -4.20 -7.00 10.30
C ILE A 219 -3.82 -6.27 9.02
N ASP A 220 -3.41 -5.01 9.17
CA ASP A 220 -2.83 -4.20 8.10
C ASP A 220 -1.31 -4.25 8.13
N PHE A 221 -0.72 -5.02 7.23
CA PHE A 221 0.73 -5.07 7.14
C PHE A 221 1.33 -3.79 6.51
N GLY A 222 0.54 -2.93 5.92
CA GLY A 222 0.96 -1.59 5.50
C GLY A 222 1.36 -0.74 6.70
N ASP A 223 0.50 -0.66 7.71
CA ASP A 223 0.74 0.08 8.96
C ASP A 223 1.88 -0.52 9.76
N VAL A 224 1.93 -1.85 9.87
CA VAL A 224 3.08 -2.56 10.47
C VAL A 224 4.39 -2.17 9.78
N THR A 225 4.39 -2.07 8.44
CA THR A 225 5.57 -1.65 7.68
C THR A 225 5.97 -0.21 7.95
N VAL A 226 5.00 0.70 8.09
CA VAL A 226 5.26 2.10 8.46
C VAL A 226 5.89 2.17 9.86
N ALA A 227 5.35 1.43 10.82
CA ALA A 227 5.91 1.33 12.18
C ALA A 227 7.34 0.78 12.18
N ILE A 228 7.62 -0.28 11.41
CA ILE A 228 8.98 -0.82 11.24
C ILE A 228 9.93 0.22 10.63
N ARG A 229 9.52 0.94 9.60
CA ARG A 229 10.32 1.99 8.96
C ARG A 229 10.64 3.12 9.93
N ASN A 230 9.67 3.50 10.77
CA ASN A 230 9.82 4.52 11.79
C ASN A 230 10.81 4.08 12.89
N LEU A 231 10.66 2.84 13.40
CA LEU A 231 11.60 2.22 14.34
C LEU A 231 13.05 2.25 13.81
N LEU A 232 13.24 1.77 12.57
CA LEU A 232 14.56 1.73 11.92
C LEU A 232 15.15 3.13 11.75
N ARG A 233 14.33 4.14 11.46
CA ARG A 233 14.76 5.53 11.34
C ARG A 233 15.16 6.11 12.68
N LYS A 234 14.35 5.96 13.72
CA LYS A 234 14.67 6.39 15.09
C LYS A 234 15.96 5.74 15.61
N ALA A 235 16.16 4.47 15.30
CA ALA A 235 17.38 3.74 15.64
C ALA A 235 18.61 4.13 14.77
N GLY A 236 18.46 5.00 13.76
CA GLY A 236 19.54 5.34 12.83
C GLY A 236 19.98 4.18 11.93
N LYS A 237 19.15 3.14 11.78
CA LYS A 237 19.45 1.90 11.03
C LYS A 237 18.67 1.79 9.73
N ARG A 238 17.87 2.79 9.37
CA ARG A 238 17.15 2.79 8.07
C ARG A 238 18.13 3.01 6.92
N HIS A 239 18.08 2.15 5.90
CA HIS A 239 18.94 2.31 4.72
C HIS A 239 18.68 3.63 4.02
N PHE A 240 19.71 4.44 3.87
CA PHE A 240 19.65 5.71 3.18
C PHE A 240 19.60 5.52 1.66
N ASN A 241 18.77 6.31 0.99
CA ASN A 241 18.72 6.39 -0.46
C ASN A 241 18.65 7.86 -0.88
N PRO A 242 19.69 8.39 -1.56
CA PRO A 242 19.79 9.82 -1.88
C PRO A 242 18.68 10.29 -2.84
N ALA A 243 18.28 9.46 -3.80
CA ALA A 243 17.21 9.81 -4.74
C ALA A 243 15.84 9.91 -4.04
N VAL A 244 15.55 9.01 -3.10
CA VAL A 244 14.35 9.09 -2.26
C VAL A 244 14.38 10.34 -1.39
N SER A 245 15.52 10.65 -0.78
CA SER A 245 15.67 11.84 0.08
C SER A 245 15.49 13.14 -0.71
N ALA A 246 16.05 13.22 -1.92
CA ALA A 246 15.83 14.36 -2.82
C ALA A 246 14.36 14.49 -3.26
N GLY A 247 13.71 13.37 -3.59
CA GLY A 247 12.28 13.37 -3.92
C GLY A 247 11.41 13.83 -2.76
N LEU A 248 11.65 13.34 -1.55
CA LEU A 248 10.92 13.78 -0.36
C LEU A 248 11.18 15.25 -0.04
N ALA A 249 12.40 15.74 -0.21
CA ALA A 249 12.74 17.16 -0.04
C ALA A 249 11.95 18.03 -1.05
N PHE A 250 11.87 17.61 -2.31
CA PHE A 250 11.05 18.28 -3.33
C PHE A 250 9.56 18.31 -2.96
N LEU A 251 9.00 17.19 -2.51
CA LEU A 251 7.60 17.12 -2.10
C LEU A 251 7.28 17.97 -0.85
N ASN A 252 8.27 18.29 -0.04
CA ASN A 252 8.12 19.07 1.19
C ASN A 252 8.48 20.55 1.04
N ALA A 253 9.15 20.94 -0.03
CA ALA A 253 9.54 22.33 -0.23
C ALA A 253 8.31 23.24 -0.22
N LYS A 254 8.37 24.37 0.47
CA LYS A 254 7.31 25.39 0.53
C LYS A 254 7.67 26.63 -0.28
N ASP A 255 8.96 26.96 -0.36
CA ASP A 255 9.45 28.11 -1.10
C ASP A 255 9.36 27.91 -2.62
N PRO A 256 8.69 28.80 -3.37
CA PRO A 256 8.50 28.68 -4.82
C PRO A 256 9.81 28.61 -5.61
N ARG A 257 10.86 29.35 -5.19
CA ARG A 257 12.15 29.35 -5.89
C ARG A 257 12.86 28.01 -5.70
N ALA A 258 12.81 27.46 -4.49
CA ALA A 258 13.36 26.14 -4.20
C ALA A 258 12.62 25.04 -4.98
N ILE A 259 11.27 25.10 -5.06
CA ILE A 259 10.46 24.17 -5.84
C ILE A 259 10.84 24.24 -7.32
N ASN A 260 10.92 25.42 -7.91
CA ASN A 260 11.29 25.61 -9.32
C ASN A 260 12.70 25.10 -9.61
N LEU A 261 13.68 25.33 -8.72
CA LEU A 261 15.04 24.81 -8.86
C LEU A 261 15.07 23.28 -8.78
N MET A 262 14.45 22.70 -7.77
CA MET A 262 14.39 21.25 -7.59
C MET A 262 13.60 20.59 -8.72
N ARG A 263 12.55 21.22 -9.24
CA ARG A 263 11.80 20.72 -10.39
C ARG A 263 12.69 20.58 -11.62
N LYS A 264 13.51 21.60 -11.92
CA LYS A 264 14.47 21.54 -13.02
C LYS A 264 15.53 20.46 -12.80
N GLY A 265 16.14 20.41 -11.62
CA GLY A 265 17.23 19.48 -11.30
C GLY A 265 16.77 18.06 -11.01
N VAL A 266 15.79 17.87 -10.11
CA VAL A 266 15.38 16.53 -9.65
C VAL A 266 14.35 15.90 -10.59
N VAL A 267 13.35 16.67 -11.03
CA VAL A 267 12.26 16.10 -11.86
C VAL A 267 12.66 16.10 -13.33
N GLN A 268 12.86 17.26 -13.94
CA GLN A 268 13.08 17.34 -15.40
C GLN A 268 14.41 16.70 -15.82
N ALA A 269 15.52 17.08 -15.17
CA ALA A 269 16.82 16.50 -15.49
C ALA A 269 16.88 15.01 -15.09
N GLY A 270 16.35 14.64 -13.93
CA GLY A 270 16.31 13.24 -13.48
C GLY A 270 15.50 12.34 -14.41
N PHE A 271 14.32 12.77 -14.84
CA PHE A 271 13.49 12.03 -15.80
C PHE A 271 14.18 11.92 -17.16
N LYS A 272 14.74 13.02 -17.66
CA LYS A 272 15.49 13.02 -18.91
C LYS A 272 16.70 12.09 -18.88
N MET A 273 17.48 12.12 -17.80
CA MET A 273 18.64 11.22 -17.62
C MET A 273 18.21 9.76 -17.56
N GLN A 274 17.13 9.45 -16.85
CA GLN A 274 16.60 8.08 -16.78
C GLN A 274 16.12 7.59 -18.15
N THR A 275 15.40 8.41 -18.89
CA THR A 275 14.93 8.09 -20.24
C THR A 275 16.09 7.92 -21.22
N MET A 276 17.09 8.80 -21.16
CA MET A 276 18.34 8.63 -21.95
C MET A 276 19.07 7.33 -21.60
N GLY A 277 19.12 6.99 -20.31
CA GLY A 277 19.68 5.71 -19.84
C GLY A 277 18.92 4.51 -20.39
N TYR A 278 17.58 4.57 -20.43
CA TYR A 278 16.73 3.56 -21.06
C TYR A 278 17.01 3.45 -22.57
N ASP A 279 17.00 4.56 -23.30
CA ASP A 279 17.22 4.59 -24.75
C ASP A 279 18.62 4.02 -25.10
N LEU A 280 19.65 4.37 -24.32
CA LEU A 280 21.01 3.85 -24.48
C LEU A 280 21.07 2.35 -24.17
N ALA A 281 20.47 1.90 -23.05
CA ALA A 281 20.43 0.48 -22.70
C ALA A 281 19.71 -0.34 -23.78
N LYS A 282 18.60 0.16 -24.32
CA LYS A 282 17.85 -0.46 -25.40
C LYS A 282 18.69 -0.54 -26.69
N LYS A 283 19.36 0.54 -27.08
CA LYS A 283 20.22 0.63 -28.28
C LYS A 283 21.42 -0.30 -28.20
N LEU A 284 22.09 -0.34 -27.06
CA LEU A 284 23.28 -1.18 -26.81
C LEU A 284 22.92 -2.62 -26.39
N ARG A 285 21.64 -2.96 -26.30
CA ARG A 285 21.14 -4.24 -25.76
C ARG A 285 21.70 -4.57 -24.37
N LEU A 286 22.07 -3.54 -23.60
CA LEU A 286 22.52 -3.69 -22.23
C LEU A 286 21.34 -4.12 -21.35
N GLY A 287 21.52 -5.22 -20.60
CA GLY A 287 20.44 -5.74 -19.78
C GLY A 287 19.25 -6.31 -20.57
N ALA A 288 19.47 -6.80 -21.80
CA ALA A 288 18.42 -7.37 -22.66
C ALA A 288 17.59 -8.45 -21.96
N ASP A 289 18.20 -9.21 -21.04
CA ASP A 289 17.51 -10.17 -20.20
C ASP A 289 16.55 -9.50 -19.21
N SER A 290 16.95 -8.39 -18.58
CA SER A 290 16.12 -7.64 -17.62
C SER A 290 14.96 -6.87 -18.28
N LEU A 291 15.05 -6.61 -19.58
CA LEU A 291 13.96 -6.02 -20.36
C LEU A 291 12.87 -7.04 -20.69
N LYS A 292 13.26 -8.31 -20.83
CA LYS A 292 12.37 -9.40 -21.23
C LYS A 292 11.90 -10.29 -20.08
N ASN A 293 12.70 -10.38 -19.02
CA ASN A 293 12.45 -11.28 -17.91
C ASN A 293 12.42 -10.54 -16.57
N ALA A 294 11.47 -10.91 -15.72
CA ALA A 294 11.42 -10.44 -14.36
C ALA A 294 12.64 -10.93 -13.55
N PRO A 295 13.11 -10.17 -12.54
CA PRO A 295 14.19 -10.63 -11.66
C PRO A 295 13.88 -12.01 -11.06
N LYS A 296 14.86 -12.91 -11.04
CA LYS A 296 14.70 -14.25 -10.48
C LYS A 296 14.50 -14.25 -8.97
N THR A 297 15.10 -13.29 -8.29
CA THR A 297 14.94 -13.07 -6.84
C THR A 297 14.95 -11.58 -6.54
N THR A 298 14.25 -11.19 -5.47
CA THR A 298 14.27 -9.83 -4.91
C THR A 298 14.63 -9.85 -3.42
N VAL A 299 15.07 -11.01 -2.91
CA VAL A 299 15.47 -11.20 -1.51
C VAL A 299 16.83 -10.55 -1.27
N GLY A 300 16.96 -9.85 -0.16
CA GLY A 300 18.19 -9.16 0.23
C GLY A 300 18.38 -7.82 -0.49
N LYS A 301 19.61 -7.34 -0.49
CA LYS A 301 19.98 -6.06 -1.11
C LYS A 301 20.80 -6.33 -2.39
N PRO A 302 20.20 -6.19 -3.58
CA PRO A 302 20.92 -6.35 -4.83
C PRO A 302 22.03 -5.31 -4.99
N SER A 303 22.99 -5.62 -5.85
CA SER A 303 24.09 -4.70 -6.17
C SER A 303 23.58 -3.38 -6.77
N VAL A 304 24.34 -2.31 -6.62
CA VAL A 304 23.99 -1.01 -7.24
C VAL A 304 23.82 -1.14 -8.74
N LYS A 305 24.67 -1.95 -9.40
CA LYS A 305 24.58 -2.23 -10.84
C LYS A 305 23.23 -2.82 -11.22
N GLU A 306 22.75 -3.82 -10.49
CA GLU A 306 21.44 -4.44 -10.72
C GLU A 306 20.30 -3.45 -10.50
N GLN A 307 20.38 -2.64 -9.43
CA GLN A 307 19.36 -1.61 -9.18
C GLN A 307 19.28 -0.59 -10.32
N VAL A 308 20.44 -0.15 -10.85
CA VAL A 308 20.47 0.77 -11.99
C VAL A 308 19.87 0.12 -13.24
N ILE A 309 20.20 -1.14 -13.54
CA ILE A 309 19.61 -1.87 -14.67
C ILE A 309 18.09 -1.95 -14.54
N HIS A 310 17.58 -2.30 -13.35
CA HIS A 310 16.13 -2.34 -13.12
C HIS A 310 15.46 -0.96 -13.11
N PHE A 311 16.17 0.08 -12.73
CA PHE A 311 15.65 1.44 -12.77
C PHE A 311 15.49 1.97 -14.19
N VAL A 312 16.41 1.61 -15.10
CA VAL A 312 16.39 2.05 -16.51
C VAL A 312 15.70 1.06 -17.46
N ASN A 313 15.14 -0.04 -16.97
CA ASN A 313 14.51 -1.05 -17.85
C ASN A 313 13.19 -0.61 -18.50
N ARG A 314 12.60 0.48 -18.06
CA ARG A 314 11.41 1.12 -18.64
C ARG A 314 11.51 2.64 -18.50
N PRO A 315 11.07 3.42 -19.51
CA PRO A 315 11.22 4.87 -19.47
C PRO A 315 10.29 5.49 -18.44
N LEU A 316 10.69 6.60 -17.85
CA LEU A 316 9.79 7.53 -17.17
C LEU A 316 9.03 8.38 -18.20
N PRO A 317 7.94 9.06 -17.81
CA PRO A 317 7.20 9.94 -18.73
C PRO A 317 8.15 10.90 -19.45
N ARG A 318 8.09 10.91 -20.79
CA ARG A 318 8.94 11.78 -21.62
C ARG A 318 8.54 13.25 -21.53
N HIS A 319 7.26 13.49 -21.26
CA HIS A 319 6.69 14.83 -21.15
C HIS A 319 6.21 15.07 -19.72
N VAL A 320 6.91 15.96 -19.04
CA VAL A 320 6.54 16.45 -17.72
C VAL A 320 6.29 17.94 -17.83
N PRO A 321 5.18 18.48 -17.28
CA PRO A 321 4.89 19.91 -17.33
C PRO A 321 6.07 20.76 -16.89
N LEU A 322 6.33 21.86 -17.57
CA LEU A 322 7.48 22.74 -17.27
C LEU A 322 7.29 23.55 -15.99
N GLN A 323 6.05 23.85 -15.63
CA GLN A 323 5.68 24.67 -14.48
C GLN A 323 4.71 23.94 -13.57
N THR A 324 4.65 24.37 -12.31
CA THR A 324 3.62 23.94 -11.36
C THR A 324 2.28 24.59 -11.69
N ALA A 325 1.18 24.02 -11.21
CA ALA A 325 -0.14 24.62 -11.42
C ALA A 325 -0.22 26.04 -10.82
N ARG A 326 0.34 26.26 -9.64
CA ARG A 326 0.37 27.59 -8.99
C ARG A 326 1.19 28.61 -9.75
N ALA A 327 2.34 28.24 -10.29
CA ALA A 327 3.15 29.12 -11.10
C ALA A 327 2.41 29.56 -12.37
N MET A 328 1.70 28.62 -13.01
CA MET A 328 0.88 28.92 -14.19
C MET A 328 -0.27 29.88 -13.89
N LEU A 329 -0.87 29.78 -12.72
CA LEU A 329 -1.98 30.65 -12.29
C LEU A 329 -1.54 31.94 -11.56
N GLY A 330 -0.25 32.10 -11.24
CA GLY A 330 0.26 33.26 -10.50
C GLY A 330 -0.14 33.31 -9.03
N ILE A 331 -0.36 32.17 -8.38
CA ILE A 331 -0.85 32.03 -6.99
C ILE A 331 0.13 31.27 -6.09
N GLU A 332 1.43 31.48 -6.25
CA GLU A 332 2.46 30.79 -5.47
C GLU A 332 2.64 31.35 -4.04
N GLY A 333 2.05 32.51 -3.74
CA GLY A 333 2.19 33.18 -2.44
C GLY A 333 1.56 32.39 -1.30
N ASP A 334 2.16 32.48 -0.11
CA ASP A 334 1.68 31.82 1.12
C ASP A 334 0.92 32.75 2.09
N LYS A 335 0.77 34.04 1.72
CA LYS A 335 0.10 35.05 2.54
C LYS A 335 -1.36 35.29 2.15
N HIS A 336 -1.78 34.81 0.99
CA HIS A 336 -3.13 35.02 0.48
C HIS A 336 -3.78 33.69 0.17
N ILE A 337 -5.07 33.60 0.46
CA ILE A 337 -5.92 32.45 0.11
C ILE A 337 -6.43 32.71 -1.31
N PRO A 338 -6.06 31.89 -2.30
CA PRO A 338 -6.61 32.01 -3.64
C PRO A 338 -8.02 31.44 -3.70
N ILE A 339 -8.93 32.21 -4.29
CA ILE A 339 -10.28 31.78 -4.66
C ILE A 339 -10.39 31.89 -6.18
N ILE A 340 -10.67 30.77 -6.83
CA ILE A 340 -10.84 30.73 -8.28
C ILE A 340 -12.33 30.61 -8.57
N ARG A 341 -12.89 31.61 -9.25
CA ARG A 341 -14.31 31.67 -9.58
C ARG A 341 -14.53 32.25 -10.99
N ASN A 342 -15.63 31.85 -11.60
CA ASN A 342 -16.07 32.48 -12.83
C ASN A 342 -16.72 33.86 -12.50
N PRO A 343 -16.13 34.98 -12.93
CA PRO A 343 -16.66 36.30 -12.62
C PRO A 343 -18.01 36.61 -13.29
N GLU A 344 -18.45 35.80 -14.25
CA GLU A 344 -19.74 35.92 -14.90
C GLU A 344 -20.89 35.32 -14.07
N LEU A 345 -20.56 34.55 -13.02
CA LEU A 345 -21.52 33.90 -12.12
C LEU A 345 -21.74 34.76 -10.84
N PRO A 346 -22.91 34.62 -10.17
CA PRO A 346 -23.16 35.25 -8.91
C PRO A 346 -22.13 34.93 -7.83
N GLU A 347 -21.89 35.84 -6.88
CA GLU A 347 -20.93 35.67 -5.79
C GLU A 347 -21.35 34.63 -4.75
N ASP A 348 -22.63 34.32 -4.68
CA ASP A 348 -23.23 33.33 -3.76
C ASP A 348 -23.26 31.89 -4.30
N THR A 349 -22.48 31.62 -5.38
CA THR A 349 -22.33 30.23 -5.85
C THR A 349 -21.64 29.33 -4.84
N GLU A 350 -21.92 28.02 -4.89
CA GLU A 350 -21.32 27.03 -4.02
C GLU A 350 -19.80 27.15 -3.96
N ALA A 351 -19.25 27.17 -2.74
CA ALA A 351 -17.82 27.20 -2.50
C ALA A 351 -17.30 25.83 -2.05
N VAL A 352 -16.20 25.37 -2.67
CA VAL A 352 -15.52 24.12 -2.31
C VAL A 352 -14.08 24.41 -1.90
N PHE A 353 -13.58 23.69 -0.89
CA PHE A 353 -12.16 23.70 -0.57
C PHE A 353 -11.45 22.62 -1.39
N TYR A 354 -10.57 22.99 -2.30
CA TYR A 354 -9.78 22.03 -3.06
C TYR A 354 -8.36 21.87 -2.51
N PHE A 355 -8.03 20.65 -2.11
CA PHE A 355 -6.67 20.28 -1.71
C PHE A 355 -5.97 19.52 -2.85
N PRO A 356 -5.11 20.16 -3.65
CA PRO A 356 -4.49 19.53 -4.82
C PRO A 356 -3.45 18.49 -4.43
N GLY A 357 -2.80 18.64 -3.28
CA GLY A 357 -1.69 17.78 -2.86
C GLY A 357 -0.43 17.97 -3.72
N CYS A 358 0.64 17.30 -3.31
CA CYS A 358 1.96 17.48 -3.95
C CYS A 358 2.06 16.86 -5.37
N GLY A 359 1.32 15.80 -5.64
CA GLY A 359 1.34 15.11 -6.94
C GLY A 359 0.67 15.93 -8.05
N SER A 360 -0.56 16.36 -7.82
CA SER A 360 -1.37 17.10 -8.80
C SER A 360 -0.96 18.56 -8.99
N GLU A 361 -0.21 19.10 -8.03
CA GLU A 361 0.19 20.51 -8.07
C GLU A 361 1.63 20.70 -8.57
N ARG A 362 2.57 19.88 -8.05
CA ARG A 362 4.00 20.09 -8.28
C ARG A 362 4.57 19.19 -9.35
N LEU A 363 4.06 17.95 -9.49
CA LEU A 363 4.64 16.97 -10.40
C LEU A 363 3.85 16.91 -11.71
N PHE A 364 2.57 16.65 -11.64
CA PHE A 364 1.65 16.57 -12.78
C PHE A 364 0.63 17.70 -12.73
N SER A 365 1.09 18.94 -12.97
CA SER A 365 0.29 20.17 -12.83
C SER A 365 -0.99 20.16 -13.66
N GLN A 366 -1.02 19.42 -14.77
CA GLN A 366 -2.24 19.25 -15.57
C GLN A 366 -3.38 18.58 -14.81
N VAL A 367 -3.11 17.71 -13.81
CA VAL A 367 -4.18 17.12 -12.99
C VAL A 367 -4.84 18.20 -12.12
N GLY A 368 -4.02 19.03 -11.46
CA GLY A 368 -4.52 20.13 -10.64
C GLY A 368 -5.25 21.21 -11.45
N LEU A 369 -4.74 21.53 -12.63
CA LEU A 369 -5.38 22.50 -13.53
C LEU A 369 -6.69 21.94 -14.11
N ALA A 370 -6.72 20.68 -14.55
CA ALA A 370 -7.94 20.05 -15.05
C ALA A 370 -9.03 19.98 -13.98
N THR A 371 -8.63 19.65 -12.72
CA THR A 371 -9.58 19.69 -11.59
C THR A 371 -10.18 21.06 -11.43
N GLN A 372 -9.38 22.11 -11.41
CA GLN A 372 -9.85 23.50 -11.25
C GLN A 372 -10.67 23.97 -12.47
N ALA A 373 -10.26 23.60 -13.69
CA ALA A 373 -11.01 23.91 -14.90
C ALA A 373 -12.40 23.25 -14.92
N MET A 374 -12.49 22.01 -14.43
CA MET A 374 -13.77 21.31 -14.35
C MET A 374 -14.65 21.85 -13.21
N LEU A 375 -14.06 22.24 -12.08
CA LEU A 375 -14.79 22.95 -11.02
C LEU A 375 -15.32 24.31 -11.51
N TRP A 376 -14.51 25.05 -12.26
CA TRP A 376 -14.95 26.27 -12.95
C TRP A 376 -16.11 26.01 -13.91
N HIS A 377 -16.03 24.96 -14.69
CA HIS A 377 -17.05 24.56 -15.66
C HIS A 377 -18.41 24.30 -15.00
N VAL A 378 -18.41 23.65 -13.83
CA VAL A 378 -19.65 23.39 -13.07
C VAL A 378 -20.09 24.57 -12.20
N GLY A 379 -19.43 25.71 -12.29
CA GLY A 379 -19.85 26.97 -11.68
C GLY A 379 -19.62 27.07 -10.17
N VAL A 380 -18.68 26.32 -9.60
CA VAL A 380 -18.34 26.43 -8.17
C VAL A 380 -17.13 27.32 -7.92
N GLN A 381 -17.09 27.97 -6.78
CA GLN A 381 -15.93 28.72 -6.31
C GLN A 381 -14.91 27.75 -5.69
N THR A 382 -13.68 27.78 -6.17
CA THR A 382 -12.63 26.89 -5.71
C THR A 382 -11.68 27.62 -4.76
N VAL A 383 -11.78 27.34 -3.47
CA VAL A 383 -10.86 27.85 -2.43
C VAL A 383 -9.64 26.94 -2.35
N LEU A 384 -8.46 27.49 -2.51
CA LEU A 384 -7.19 26.77 -2.40
C LEU A 384 -6.44 27.15 -1.12
N PRO A 385 -5.73 26.22 -0.46
CA PRO A 385 -4.84 26.61 0.63
C PRO A 385 -3.72 27.52 0.11
N PRO A 386 -3.22 28.50 0.90
CA PRO A 386 -2.12 29.36 0.51
C PRO A 386 -0.81 28.58 0.42
N GLY A 387 -0.02 28.87 -0.57
CA GLY A 387 1.28 28.24 -0.80
C GLY A 387 1.21 26.74 -1.13
N TYR A 388 2.36 26.09 -1.10
CA TYR A 388 2.50 24.68 -1.46
C TYR A 388 2.40 23.77 -0.23
N LEU A 389 1.43 22.88 -0.20
CA LEU A 389 1.20 21.95 0.90
C LEU A 389 1.37 20.49 0.47
N CYS A 390 1.56 19.62 1.45
CA CYS A 390 1.53 18.17 1.32
C CYS A 390 0.71 17.59 2.49
N CYS A 391 -0.03 16.51 2.23
CA CYS A 391 -0.85 15.87 3.25
C CYS A 391 -0.07 15.12 4.35
N GLY A 392 1.26 14.99 4.23
CA GLY A 392 2.11 14.27 5.18
C GLY A 392 2.29 12.78 4.87
N TYR A 393 1.42 12.17 4.09
CA TYR A 393 1.49 10.73 3.80
C TYR A 393 2.84 10.24 3.25
N PRO A 394 3.51 10.92 2.28
CA PRO A 394 4.80 10.45 1.79
C PRO A 394 5.87 10.30 2.88
N GLN A 395 5.85 11.18 3.88
CA GLN A 395 6.77 11.13 5.03
C GLN A 395 6.44 9.94 5.91
N ASN A 396 5.17 9.81 6.30
CA ASN A 396 4.69 8.71 7.12
C ASN A 396 5.00 7.36 6.46
N ALA A 397 4.65 7.18 5.20
CA ALA A 397 4.90 5.95 4.45
C ALA A 397 6.40 5.58 4.36
N HIS A 398 7.31 6.55 4.47
CA HIS A 398 8.76 6.32 4.52
C HIS A 398 9.33 6.16 5.94
N GLY A 399 8.47 6.22 6.98
CA GLY A 399 8.86 6.06 8.39
C GLY A 399 9.40 7.34 9.02
N ASP A 400 8.92 8.51 8.61
CA ASP A 400 9.21 9.82 9.21
C ASP A 400 7.92 10.37 9.84
N ALA A 401 7.41 9.65 10.85
CA ALA A 401 6.15 9.96 11.51
C ALA A 401 6.19 11.35 12.14
N ASP A 402 7.26 11.69 12.86
CA ASP A 402 7.39 13.00 13.55
C ASP A 402 7.24 14.17 12.56
N LYS A 403 7.83 14.03 11.36
CA LYS A 403 7.71 15.05 10.32
C LYS A 403 6.32 15.06 9.69
N ALA A 404 5.71 13.90 9.50
CA ALA A 404 4.35 13.79 9.00
C ALA A 404 3.35 14.44 9.98
N ASP A 405 3.45 14.14 11.27
CA ASP A 405 2.59 14.67 12.32
C ASP A 405 2.72 16.19 12.44
N LYS A 406 3.96 16.72 12.34
CA LYS A 406 4.19 18.15 12.28
C LYS A 406 3.49 18.78 11.06
N MET A 407 3.58 18.15 9.89
CA MET A 407 2.93 18.66 8.68
C MET A 407 1.40 18.66 8.82
N VAL A 408 0.81 17.60 9.38
CA VAL A 408 -0.63 17.52 9.68
C VAL A 408 -1.04 18.65 10.61
N THR A 409 -0.31 18.85 11.70
CA THR A 409 -0.59 19.92 12.67
C THR A 409 -0.49 21.30 12.04
N ASP A 410 0.60 21.58 11.31
CA ASP A 410 0.79 22.87 10.62
C ASP A 410 -0.35 23.15 9.62
N ASN A 411 -0.76 22.13 8.85
CA ASN A 411 -1.86 22.27 7.90
C ASN A 411 -3.20 22.49 8.60
N ARG A 412 -3.52 21.75 9.69
CA ARG A 412 -4.76 21.95 10.45
C ARG A 412 -4.85 23.36 11.01
N VAL A 413 -3.79 23.88 11.61
CA VAL A 413 -3.74 25.27 12.10
C VAL A 413 -4.00 26.25 10.97
N LEU A 414 -3.38 26.04 9.81
CA LEU A 414 -3.59 26.87 8.63
C LEU A 414 -5.05 26.84 8.17
N PHE A 415 -5.66 25.66 8.10
CA PHE A 415 -7.05 25.51 7.64
C PHE A 415 -8.06 26.13 8.61
N HIS A 416 -7.83 26.07 9.93
CA HIS A 416 -8.64 26.80 10.90
C HIS A 416 -8.54 28.32 10.70
N ARG A 417 -7.35 28.86 10.42
CA ARG A 417 -7.19 30.29 10.11
C ARG A 417 -7.95 30.65 8.83
N MET A 418 -7.85 29.82 7.79
CA MET A 418 -8.60 30.02 6.54
C MET A 418 -10.10 30.02 6.77
N ALA A 419 -10.64 29.07 7.56
CA ALA A 419 -12.05 28.99 7.87
C ALA A 419 -12.53 30.26 8.62
N ASN A 420 -11.72 30.79 9.54
CA ASN A 420 -12.01 32.05 10.23
C ASN A 420 -11.95 33.26 9.29
N THR A 421 -10.98 33.31 8.39
CA THR A 421 -10.84 34.42 7.42
C THR A 421 -11.97 34.41 6.40
N LEU A 422 -12.39 33.21 5.95
CA LEU A 422 -13.43 33.01 4.95
C LEU A 422 -14.80 32.64 5.57
N ASN A 423 -15.09 33.15 6.75
CA ASN A 423 -16.33 32.84 7.50
C ASN A 423 -17.63 33.28 6.79
N TYR A 424 -17.52 34.06 5.74
CA TYR A 424 -18.61 34.44 4.85
C TYR A 424 -18.90 33.43 3.76
N LEU A 425 -18.04 32.42 3.56
CA LEU A 425 -18.23 31.32 2.62
C LEU A 425 -18.70 30.06 3.36
N ASP A 426 -19.82 29.48 2.92
CA ASP A 426 -20.32 28.21 3.47
C ASP A 426 -19.66 27.01 2.76
N ILE A 427 -18.46 26.64 3.20
CA ILE A 427 -17.69 25.51 2.62
C ILE A 427 -18.20 24.21 3.21
N LYS A 428 -18.96 23.42 2.44
CA LYS A 428 -19.50 22.10 2.82
C LYS A 428 -18.78 20.92 2.14
N THR A 429 -17.87 21.19 1.23
CA THR A 429 -17.22 20.14 0.45
C THR A 429 -15.71 20.39 0.35
N VAL A 430 -14.94 19.38 0.74
CA VAL A 430 -13.49 19.29 0.54
C VAL A 430 -13.24 18.37 -0.65
N VAL A 431 -12.73 18.93 -1.74
CA VAL A 431 -12.43 18.18 -2.97
C VAL A 431 -10.96 17.77 -2.99
N VAL A 432 -10.69 16.55 -3.41
CA VAL A 432 -9.34 16.03 -3.63
C VAL A 432 -9.20 15.43 -5.02
N SER A 433 -7.98 15.34 -5.52
CA SER A 433 -7.65 14.68 -6.80
C SER A 433 -6.55 13.60 -6.61
N CYS A 434 -6.53 12.93 -5.48
CA CYS A 434 -5.55 11.88 -5.17
C CYS A 434 -6.04 11.04 -3.98
N GLY A 435 -6.14 9.73 -4.17
CA GLY A 435 -6.61 8.82 -3.12
C GLY A 435 -5.75 8.80 -1.88
N THR A 436 -4.43 8.93 -2.04
CA THR A 436 -3.51 9.05 -0.90
C THR A 436 -3.78 10.32 -0.08
N CYS A 437 -4.12 11.44 -0.74
CA CYS A 437 -4.53 12.66 -0.04
C CYS A 437 -5.91 12.48 0.61
N TYR A 438 -6.84 11.77 -0.05
CA TYR A 438 -8.14 11.47 0.53
C TYR A 438 -8.00 10.76 1.89
N ASP A 439 -7.27 9.64 1.91
CA ASP A 439 -7.09 8.83 3.12
C ASP A 439 -6.35 9.62 4.21
N ALA A 440 -5.31 10.39 3.85
CA ALA A 440 -4.60 11.22 4.82
C ALA A 440 -5.46 12.36 5.39
N LEU A 441 -6.26 13.02 4.55
CA LEU A 441 -7.10 14.14 4.97
C LEU A 441 -8.33 13.69 5.77
N ALA A 442 -8.78 12.44 5.64
CA ALA A 442 -9.83 11.87 6.47
C ALA A 442 -9.47 11.95 7.97
N GLU A 443 -8.18 11.88 8.32
CA GLU A 443 -7.69 12.01 9.69
C GLU A 443 -7.59 13.48 10.18
N TYR A 444 -7.81 14.46 9.30
CA TYR A 444 -7.70 15.89 9.64
C TYR A 444 -8.91 16.44 10.39
N ARG A 445 -10.01 15.67 10.49
CA ARG A 445 -11.26 16.07 11.13
C ARG A 445 -11.78 17.39 10.59
N PHE A 446 -12.03 17.41 9.29
CA PHE A 446 -12.48 18.62 8.60
C PHE A 446 -13.80 19.19 9.12
N GLU A 447 -14.65 18.37 9.73
CA GLU A 447 -15.87 18.79 10.42
C GLU A 447 -15.61 19.76 11.60
N GLU A 448 -14.41 19.71 12.20
CA GLU A 448 -13.98 20.68 13.23
C GLU A 448 -13.50 22.00 12.60
N ILE A 449 -13.10 21.98 11.33
CA ILE A 449 -12.55 23.13 10.59
C ILE A 449 -13.66 23.84 9.80
N PHE A 450 -14.40 23.09 9.01
CA PHE A 450 -15.57 23.54 8.25
C PHE A 450 -16.79 22.71 8.70
N PRO A 451 -17.65 23.24 9.57
CA PRO A 451 -18.76 22.48 10.16
C PRO A 451 -19.72 21.90 9.12
N GLY A 452 -19.96 20.58 9.22
CA GLY A 452 -20.84 19.85 8.33
C GLY A 452 -20.25 19.57 6.94
N CYS A 453 -18.92 19.73 6.75
CA CYS A 453 -18.29 19.41 5.49
C CYS A 453 -18.05 17.89 5.31
N ARG A 454 -17.94 17.50 4.06
CA ARG A 454 -17.54 16.16 3.62
C ARG A 454 -16.27 16.22 2.77
N ILE A 455 -15.53 15.12 2.72
CA ILE A 455 -14.43 14.95 1.76
C ILE A 455 -14.93 14.11 0.60
N ILE A 456 -14.63 14.53 -0.63
CA ILE A 456 -15.04 13.84 -1.85
C ILE A 456 -13.93 13.92 -2.90
N ASP A 457 -13.83 12.89 -3.73
CA ASP A 457 -12.96 12.93 -4.91
C ASP A 457 -13.59 13.75 -6.03
N ILE A 458 -12.77 14.42 -6.83
CA ILE A 458 -13.23 15.23 -7.95
C ILE A 458 -14.13 14.46 -8.91
N HIS A 459 -13.84 13.18 -9.16
CA HIS A 459 -14.59 12.38 -10.11
C HIS A 459 -16.00 12.05 -9.59
N GLU A 460 -16.12 11.72 -8.28
CA GLU A 460 -17.43 11.57 -7.63
C GLU A 460 -18.19 12.90 -7.63
N PHE A 461 -17.53 14.00 -7.32
CA PHE A 461 -18.13 15.33 -7.31
C PHE A 461 -18.65 15.74 -8.69
N LEU A 462 -17.87 15.53 -9.76
CA LEU A 462 -18.31 15.83 -11.12
C LEU A 462 -19.51 14.98 -11.56
N LEU A 463 -19.54 13.70 -11.16
CA LEU A 463 -20.68 12.84 -11.45
C LEU A 463 -21.94 13.32 -10.71
N GLU A 464 -21.84 13.74 -9.45
CA GLU A 464 -22.94 14.36 -8.69
C GLU A 464 -23.46 15.64 -9.37
N LYS A 465 -22.57 16.42 -10.00
CA LYS A 465 -22.94 17.60 -10.82
C LYS A 465 -23.50 17.25 -12.19
N GLY A 466 -23.65 15.96 -12.49
CA GLY A 466 -24.20 15.49 -13.78
C GLY A 466 -23.25 15.59 -14.96
N VAL A 467 -21.96 15.83 -14.72
CA VAL A 467 -20.96 15.95 -15.79
C VAL A 467 -20.55 14.58 -16.32
N LYS A 468 -20.76 14.35 -17.62
CA LYS A 468 -20.41 13.10 -18.30
C LYS A 468 -19.94 13.39 -19.72
N LEU A 469 -19.01 12.57 -20.21
CA LEU A 469 -18.67 12.54 -21.64
C LEU A 469 -19.69 11.68 -22.41
N GLN A 470 -19.80 11.92 -23.70
CA GLN A 470 -20.64 11.10 -24.61
C GLN A 470 -19.86 9.93 -25.24
N GLY A 471 -18.70 9.57 -24.66
CA GLY A 471 -17.76 8.62 -25.25
C GLY A 471 -16.95 9.24 -26.39
N ILE A 472 -15.62 9.07 -26.32
CA ILE A 472 -14.74 9.53 -27.40
C ILE A 472 -14.68 8.42 -28.45
N GLN A 473 -15.06 8.74 -29.71
CA GLN A 473 -15.03 7.78 -30.80
C GLN A 473 -13.60 7.29 -31.05
N GLY A 474 -13.46 6.05 -31.51
CA GLY A 474 -12.14 5.45 -31.79
C GLY A 474 -11.32 5.08 -30.55
N THR A 475 -11.72 5.50 -29.33
CA THR A 475 -10.97 5.25 -28.11
C THR A 475 -11.61 4.16 -27.26
N GLN A 476 -10.81 3.21 -26.75
CA GLN A 476 -11.19 2.24 -25.72
C GLN A 476 -10.42 2.51 -24.43
N TYR A 477 -11.03 2.13 -23.30
CA TYR A 477 -10.47 2.44 -22.00
C TYR A 477 -10.24 1.20 -21.13
N LEU A 478 -9.02 1.13 -20.58
CA LEU A 478 -8.71 0.33 -19.39
C LEU A 478 -8.77 1.26 -18.16
N TYR A 479 -9.36 0.81 -17.07
CA TYR A 479 -9.34 1.54 -15.82
C TYR A 479 -8.40 0.87 -14.81
N HIS A 480 -7.45 1.62 -14.29
CA HIS A 480 -6.59 1.19 -13.18
C HIS A 480 -7.07 1.82 -11.88
N ASP A 481 -7.63 0.97 -11.01
CA ASP A 481 -8.01 1.40 -9.66
C ASP A 481 -6.77 1.51 -8.77
N PRO A 482 -6.46 2.70 -8.20
CA PRO A 482 -5.31 2.88 -7.33
C PRO A 482 -5.38 2.04 -6.06
N CYS A 483 -4.23 1.77 -5.45
CA CYS A 483 -4.15 1.11 -4.14
C CYS A 483 -4.92 1.87 -3.05
N HIS A 484 -4.83 3.20 -3.09
CA HIS A 484 -5.65 4.13 -2.34
C HIS A 484 -6.68 4.71 -3.30
N THR A 485 -7.78 3.99 -3.51
CA THR A 485 -8.84 4.53 -4.37
C THR A 485 -9.49 5.74 -3.68
N PRO A 486 -9.60 6.90 -4.37
CA PRO A 486 -10.29 8.06 -3.80
C PRO A 486 -11.81 7.90 -3.88
N ILE A 487 -12.30 6.96 -4.67
CA ILE A 487 -13.73 6.72 -4.89
C ILE A 487 -14.25 5.86 -3.75
N LYS A 488 -15.17 6.41 -2.96
CA LYS A 488 -15.66 5.79 -1.72
C LYS A 488 -17.16 5.49 -1.73
N THR A 489 -17.94 6.18 -2.53
CA THR A 489 -19.41 6.09 -2.50
C THR A 489 -19.98 5.07 -3.49
N MET A 490 -19.21 4.70 -4.51
CA MET A 490 -19.67 3.77 -5.53
C MET A 490 -18.54 2.87 -6.07
N ASN A 491 -18.90 1.95 -6.97
CA ASN A 491 -17.90 1.12 -7.63
C ASN A 491 -17.02 1.96 -8.57
N PRO A 492 -15.68 1.96 -8.39
CA PRO A 492 -14.78 2.81 -9.17
C PRO A 492 -14.82 2.57 -10.68
N THR A 493 -14.98 1.31 -11.11
CA THR A 493 -15.08 0.96 -12.55
C THR A 493 -16.38 1.50 -13.15
N LYS A 494 -17.49 1.40 -12.41
CA LYS A 494 -18.77 1.95 -12.83
C LYS A 494 -18.72 3.46 -12.95
N LEU A 495 -18.14 4.14 -11.95
CA LEU A 495 -17.95 5.60 -11.98
C LEU A 495 -17.14 6.02 -13.22
N ALA A 496 -16.00 5.36 -13.47
CA ALA A 496 -15.16 5.66 -14.62
C ALA A 496 -15.94 5.50 -15.95
N GLY A 497 -16.73 4.43 -16.09
CA GLY A 497 -17.57 4.20 -17.25
C GLY A 497 -18.65 5.27 -17.43
N GLU A 498 -19.33 5.67 -16.34
CA GLU A 498 -20.35 6.71 -16.38
C GLU A 498 -19.78 8.09 -16.76
N LEU A 499 -18.63 8.46 -16.21
CA LEU A 499 -17.96 9.73 -16.53
C LEU A 499 -17.51 9.80 -17.98
N LEU A 500 -16.97 8.69 -18.51
CA LEU A 500 -16.45 8.64 -19.87
C LEU A 500 -17.52 8.33 -20.92
N GLY A 501 -18.72 7.94 -20.52
CA GLY A 501 -19.79 7.54 -21.42
C GLY A 501 -19.47 6.28 -22.21
N LYS A 502 -18.62 5.39 -21.67
CA LYS A 502 -18.21 4.11 -22.26
C LYS A 502 -17.90 3.07 -21.21
N ASP A 503 -18.11 1.81 -21.54
CA ASP A 503 -17.65 0.71 -20.72
C ASP A 503 -16.12 0.70 -20.59
N VAL A 504 -15.62 0.43 -19.40
CA VAL A 504 -14.19 0.36 -19.10
C VAL A 504 -13.82 -1.01 -18.58
N VAL A 505 -12.67 -1.53 -18.96
CA VAL A 505 -12.15 -2.82 -18.49
C VAL A 505 -11.21 -2.58 -17.32
N LEU A 506 -11.48 -3.25 -16.19
CA LEU A 506 -10.65 -3.11 -14.98
C LEU A 506 -9.27 -3.76 -15.16
N SER A 507 -8.24 -3.02 -14.84
CA SER A 507 -6.84 -3.46 -14.78
C SER A 507 -6.33 -3.26 -13.35
N ASP A 508 -6.51 -4.28 -12.48
CA ASP A 508 -6.43 -4.14 -11.02
C ASP A 508 -5.02 -4.31 -10.42
N ARG A 509 -4.07 -4.96 -11.13
CA ARG A 509 -2.72 -5.15 -10.59
C ARG A 509 -1.99 -3.83 -10.41
N CYS A 510 -1.15 -3.75 -9.36
CA CYS A 510 -0.37 -2.57 -9.00
C CYS A 510 0.43 -2.00 -10.19
N CYS A 511 0.46 -0.68 -10.32
CA CYS A 511 1.23 0.03 -11.36
C CYS A 511 2.76 -0.08 -11.19
N GLY A 512 3.24 -0.45 -9.98
CA GLY A 512 4.67 -0.63 -9.68
C GLY A 512 5.42 0.63 -9.27
N GLU A 513 4.76 1.79 -9.12
CA GLU A 513 5.43 3.04 -8.68
C GLU A 513 5.34 3.27 -7.18
N SER A 514 4.14 3.21 -6.59
CA SER A 514 3.92 3.47 -5.15
C SER A 514 4.75 4.64 -4.61
N GLY A 515 4.61 5.80 -5.22
CA GLY A 515 5.40 6.99 -4.90
C GLY A 515 6.89 6.76 -5.19
N MET A 516 7.72 6.70 -4.13
CA MET A 516 9.17 6.54 -4.25
C MET A 516 9.66 5.08 -4.22
N PHE A 517 8.74 4.11 -4.20
CA PHE A 517 9.09 2.68 -4.09
C PHE A 517 9.93 2.19 -5.29
N ALA A 518 9.51 2.55 -6.51
CA ALA A 518 10.25 2.18 -7.72
C ALA A 518 11.67 2.77 -7.80
N THR A 519 11.90 3.89 -7.13
CA THR A 519 13.24 4.50 -7.01
C THR A 519 14.07 3.81 -5.92
N LYS A 520 13.41 3.37 -4.84
CA LYS A 520 14.09 2.74 -3.70
C LYS A 520 14.48 1.29 -3.96
N ARG A 521 13.56 0.51 -4.55
CA ARG A 521 13.72 -0.92 -4.86
C ARG A 521 13.28 -1.20 -6.29
N PRO A 522 14.07 -0.76 -7.30
CA PRO A 522 13.79 -0.97 -8.72
C PRO A 522 13.62 -2.45 -9.10
N ASP A 523 14.33 -3.36 -8.45
CA ASP A 523 14.22 -4.81 -8.62
C ASP A 523 12.81 -5.33 -8.26
N ILE A 524 12.29 -4.96 -7.07
CA ILE A 524 10.95 -5.35 -6.64
C ILE A 524 9.89 -4.69 -7.54
N ALA A 525 10.08 -3.40 -7.86
CA ALA A 525 9.21 -2.68 -8.78
C ALA A 525 9.15 -3.35 -10.16
N SER A 526 10.29 -3.84 -10.67
CA SER A 526 10.34 -4.60 -11.93
C SER A 526 9.50 -5.86 -11.87
N GLN A 527 9.57 -6.63 -10.78
CA GLN A 527 8.70 -7.80 -10.59
C GLN A 527 7.21 -7.43 -10.66
N VAL A 528 6.83 -6.35 -9.98
CA VAL A 528 5.43 -5.87 -10.01
C VAL A 528 5.03 -5.44 -11.40
N LYS A 529 5.92 -4.75 -12.12
CA LYS A 529 5.68 -4.25 -13.49
C LYS A 529 5.48 -5.36 -14.51
N PHE A 530 6.25 -6.43 -14.44
CA PHE A 530 6.03 -7.59 -15.33
C PHE A 530 4.64 -8.20 -15.15
N ARG A 531 4.18 -8.35 -13.91
CA ARG A 531 2.84 -8.85 -13.62
C ARG A 531 1.74 -7.89 -14.11
N LYS A 532 1.97 -6.59 -14.03
CA LYS A 532 1.05 -5.59 -14.56
C LYS A 532 0.99 -5.62 -16.08
N GLN A 533 2.13 -5.80 -16.74
CA GLN A 533 2.19 -5.94 -18.18
C GLN A 533 1.40 -7.16 -18.68
N GLU A 534 1.60 -8.33 -18.06
CA GLU A 534 0.82 -9.55 -18.37
C GLU A 534 -0.70 -9.30 -18.28
N GLU A 535 -1.13 -8.51 -17.28
CA GLU A 535 -2.54 -8.16 -17.14
C GLU A 535 -3.01 -7.20 -18.25
N ILE A 536 -2.23 -6.16 -18.56
CA ILE A 536 -2.55 -5.21 -19.63
C ILE A 536 -2.68 -5.98 -20.96
N GLU A 537 -1.73 -6.85 -21.31
CA GLU A 537 -1.76 -7.65 -22.53
C GLU A 537 -3.01 -8.55 -22.59
N LYS A 538 -3.35 -9.19 -21.46
CA LYS A 538 -4.59 -9.99 -21.36
C LYS A 538 -5.86 -9.12 -21.55
N ASN A 539 -5.88 -7.94 -20.96
CA ASN A 539 -7.04 -7.03 -21.08
C ASN A 539 -7.16 -6.46 -22.51
N LEU A 540 -6.04 -6.12 -23.14
CA LEU A 540 -6.02 -5.66 -24.54
C LEU A 540 -6.58 -6.71 -25.50
N ALA A 541 -6.28 -8.00 -25.26
CA ALA A 541 -6.82 -9.10 -26.07
C ALA A 541 -8.34 -9.27 -25.95
N GLN A 542 -8.98 -8.66 -24.96
CA GLN A 542 -10.43 -8.71 -24.73
C GLN A 542 -11.16 -7.47 -25.26
N LEU A 543 -10.43 -6.39 -25.60
CA LEU A 543 -11.03 -5.17 -26.11
C LEU A 543 -11.38 -5.32 -27.61
N PRO A 544 -12.47 -4.70 -28.06
CA PRO A 544 -12.73 -4.57 -29.48
C PRO A 544 -11.66 -3.68 -30.15
N PRO A 545 -11.44 -3.83 -31.47
CA PRO A 545 -10.50 -2.99 -32.21
C PRO A 545 -10.80 -1.51 -32.02
N ALA A 546 -9.75 -0.71 -31.83
CA ALA A 546 -9.86 0.73 -31.63
C ALA A 546 -8.65 1.45 -32.27
N GLU A 547 -8.83 2.71 -32.60
CA GLU A 547 -7.73 3.57 -33.08
C GLU A 547 -6.74 3.85 -31.95
N GLN A 548 -7.24 3.99 -30.72
CA GLN A 548 -6.44 4.25 -29.54
C GLN A 548 -6.98 3.48 -28.31
N VAL A 549 -6.06 2.97 -27.50
CA VAL A 549 -6.40 2.44 -26.18
C VAL A 549 -5.74 3.32 -25.12
N LYS A 550 -6.52 3.75 -24.14
CA LYS A 550 -6.03 4.50 -22.98
C LYS A 550 -6.19 3.69 -21.70
N ILE A 551 -5.18 3.73 -20.85
CA ILE A 551 -5.28 3.26 -19.46
C ILE A 551 -5.40 4.46 -18.54
N ILE A 552 -6.56 4.60 -17.93
CA ILE A 552 -6.91 5.76 -17.11
C ILE A 552 -6.88 5.42 -15.62
N THR A 553 -6.64 6.43 -14.82
CA THR A 553 -6.56 6.27 -13.36
C THR A 553 -7.01 7.54 -12.63
N THR A 554 -7.15 7.43 -11.31
CA THR A 554 -7.48 8.52 -10.38
C THR A 554 -6.34 8.81 -9.38
N CYS A 555 -5.08 8.48 -9.76
CA CYS A 555 -3.91 8.72 -8.92
C CYS A 555 -2.72 9.21 -9.76
N PRO A 556 -2.10 10.37 -9.40
CA PRO A 556 -0.95 10.90 -10.14
C PRO A 556 0.26 9.96 -10.17
N ALA A 557 0.55 9.26 -9.08
CA ALA A 557 1.64 8.29 -9.03
C ALA A 557 1.35 7.06 -9.92
N CYS A 558 0.08 6.63 -10.00
CA CYS A 558 -0.30 5.55 -10.91
C CYS A 558 -0.22 5.99 -12.37
N MET A 559 -0.60 7.23 -12.71
CA MET A 559 -0.42 7.76 -14.06
C MET A 559 1.06 7.68 -14.48
N GLN A 560 2.00 8.08 -13.61
CA GLN A 560 3.44 7.90 -13.87
C GLN A 560 3.82 6.42 -14.07
N GLY A 561 3.30 5.52 -13.23
CA GLY A 561 3.60 4.09 -13.32
C GLY A 561 3.07 3.46 -14.60
N LEU A 562 1.87 3.86 -15.00
CA LEU A 562 1.19 3.34 -16.19
C LEU A 562 1.81 3.86 -17.49
N SER A 563 2.36 5.08 -17.51
CA SER A 563 3.05 5.61 -18.68
C SER A 563 4.29 4.79 -19.08
N ARG A 564 4.83 4.00 -18.14
CA ARG A 564 5.96 3.11 -18.42
C ARG A 564 5.63 1.90 -19.31
N TYR A 565 4.34 1.69 -19.60
CA TYR A 565 3.86 0.61 -20.48
C TYR A 565 3.43 1.11 -21.87
N GLU A 566 3.47 2.43 -22.11
CA GLU A 566 2.99 3.04 -23.34
C GLU A 566 3.70 2.50 -24.59
N GLU A 567 5.05 2.45 -24.55
CA GLU A 567 5.84 1.98 -25.70
C GLU A 567 5.69 0.46 -25.95
N ASP A 568 5.61 -0.34 -24.88
CA ASP A 568 5.57 -1.80 -25.01
C ASP A 568 4.19 -2.32 -25.43
N ASN A 569 3.12 -1.62 -25.06
CA ASN A 569 1.74 -2.09 -25.24
C ASN A 569 0.92 -1.21 -26.19
N ASN A 570 1.52 -0.18 -26.80
CA ASN A 570 0.84 0.80 -27.67
C ASN A 570 -0.44 1.37 -27.03
N ILE A 571 -0.33 1.79 -25.78
CA ILE A 571 -1.40 2.42 -24.99
C ILE A 571 -0.98 3.83 -24.59
N LYS A 572 -1.94 4.64 -24.14
CA LYS A 572 -1.65 5.92 -23.47
C LYS A 572 -2.15 5.90 -22.04
N ALA A 573 -1.29 6.29 -21.10
CA ALA A 573 -1.69 6.50 -19.70
C ALA A 573 -2.24 7.92 -19.53
N ASP A 574 -3.42 8.04 -18.91
CA ASP A 574 -4.05 9.34 -18.70
C ASP A 574 -4.79 9.39 -17.35
N TYR A 575 -5.26 10.55 -16.99
CA TYR A 575 -6.01 10.80 -15.77
C TYR A 575 -7.47 11.14 -16.12
N ILE A 576 -8.46 10.58 -15.41
CA ILE A 576 -9.87 10.74 -15.80
C ILE A 576 -10.25 12.22 -15.93
N VAL A 577 -9.94 13.07 -14.94
CA VAL A 577 -10.32 14.49 -15.01
C VAL A 577 -9.61 15.25 -16.15
N ILE A 578 -8.41 14.83 -16.57
CA ILE A 578 -7.74 15.42 -17.75
C ILE A 578 -8.48 15.02 -19.01
N GLU A 579 -8.87 13.75 -19.13
CA GLU A 579 -9.65 13.27 -20.27
C GLU A 579 -11.01 13.96 -20.36
N MET A 580 -11.67 14.18 -19.23
CA MET A 580 -12.92 14.93 -19.14
C MET A 580 -12.72 16.39 -19.56
N ALA A 581 -11.68 17.06 -19.06
CA ALA A 581 -11.39 18.44 -19.44
C ALA A 581 -11.15 18.58 -20.94
N ARG A 582 -10.38 17.65 -21.53
CA ARG A 582 -10.14 17.61 -22.97
C ARG A 582 -11.42 17.38 -23.76
N GLY A 583 -12.24 16.41 -23.36
CA GLY A 583 -13.46 16.07 -24.08
C GLY A 583 -14.58 17.10 -23.96
N ILE A 584 -14.63 17.86 -22.86
CA ILE A 584 -15.70 18.86 -22.61
C ILE A 584 -15.27 20.27 -22.99
N LEU A 585 -14.04 20.65 -22.65
CA LEU A 585 -13.55 22.02 -22.83
C LEU A 585 -12.69 22.18 -24.11
N GLY A 586 -12.36 21.07 -24.79
CA GLY A 586 -11.54 21.06 -26.00
C GLY A 586 -10.04 20.88 -25.74
N GLU A 587 -9.26 20.72 -26.81
CA GLU A 587 -7.82 20.43 -26.72
C GLU A 587 -6.99 21.57 -26.10
N THR A 588 -7.46 22.82 -26.22
CA THR A 588 -6.80 24.02 -25.67
C THR A 588 -7.20 24.35 -24.24
N TRP A 589 -8.01 23.50 -23.61
CA TRP A 589 -8.63 23.71 -22.29
C TRP A 589 -7.68 24.30 -21.23
N GLN A 590 -6.42 23.85 -21.23
CA GLN A 590 -5.45 24.27 -20.22
C GLN A 590 -5.06 25.75 -20.37
N ASP A 591 -4.73 26.16 -21.60
CA ASP A 591 -4.33 27.53 -21.86
C ASP A 591 -5.52 28.48 -21.71
N ASP A 592 -6.69 28.06 -22.19
CA ASP A 592 -7.95 28.83 -22.06
C ASP A 592 -8.33 29.03 -20.60
N PHE A 593 -8.25 27.99 -19.77
CA PHE A 593 -8.52 28.08 -18.34
C PHE A 593 -7.54 29.01 -17.63
N VAL A 594 -6.22 28.84 -17.87
CA VAL A 594 -5.19 29.69 -17.26
C VAL A 594 -5.38 31.15 -17.65
N GLN A 595 -5.75 31.43 -18.89
CA GLN A 595 -6.04 32.78 -19.36
C GLN A 595 -7.29 33.37 -18.66
N LYS A 596 -8.39 32.62 -18.62
CA LYS A 596 -9.63 33.05 -17.93
C LYS A 596 -9.39 33.31 -16.44
N ALA A 597 -8.67 32.42 -15.77
CA ALA A 597 -8.34 32.58 -14.34
C ALA A 597 -7.52 33.87 -14.11
N LYS A 598 -6.50 34.16 -14.94
CA LYS A 598 -5.69 35.36 -14.82
C LYS A 598 -6.44 36.66 -15.18
N ASN A 599 -7.44 36.58 -16.02
CA ASN A 599 -8.22 37.72 -16.48
C ASN A 599 -9.44 38.00 -15.56
N GLY A 600 -9.23 38.02 -14.25
CA GLY A 600 -10.24 38.35 -13.24
C GLY A 600 -10.91 37.16 -12.58
N GLY A 601 -10.47 35.90 -12.89
CA GLY A 601 -11.01 34.70 -12.26
C GLY A 601 -10.31 34.29 -10.95
N VAL A 602 -9.24 34.98 -10.56
CA VAL A 602 -8.51 34.73 -9.31
C VAL A 602 -8.70 35.91 -8.35
N GLU A 603 -9.31 35.62 -7.23
CA GLU A 603 -9.36 36.52 -6.08
C GLU A 603 -8.31 36.06 -5.04
N GLN A 604 -7.68 36.98 -4.35
CA GLN A 604 -6.68 36.71 -3.32
C GLN A 604 -7.06 37.40 -2.01
N VAL A 605 -7.47 36.61 -1.02
CA VAL A 605 -7.86 37.10 0.30
C VAL A 605 -6.66 37.02 1.24
N LEU A 606 -6.33 38.11 1.93
CA LEU A 606 -5.21 38.10 2.90
C LEU A 606 -5.53 37.20 4.09
N LEU A 607 -4.59 36.26 4.39
CA LEU A 607 -4.75 35.28 5.46
C LEU A 607 -4.51 35.88 6.86
#